data_77035c758f6230bed8c6781a7445952b
#
_entry.id   77035c758f6230bed8c6781a7445952b
#
_cell.length_a   1.000
_cell.length_b   1.000
_cell.length_c   1.000
_cell.angle_alpha   90.00
_cell.angle_beta   90.00
_cell.angle_gamma   90.00
#
_symmetry.space_group_name_H-M   'P 1'
#
loop_
_entity.id
_entity.type
_entity.pdbx_description
1 polymer ?
#
loop_
_entity_poly.entity_id
_entity_poly.type
_entity_poly.pdbx_seq_one_letter_code
_entity_poly.pdbx_strand_id
1 'polypeptide(L)'
;MDRYEKLQQHLRNNQRTWLVTGVGGFIGSNLLETLLTLNQKVVGLDNFDTGFKHNIDEAIEDASLYSGKDLSKNFNFIKGDIVNINDCRQACRNVDYVLHQAALGSVPRSIENPINSNRANIDGFLNMLVASRDSNVKRFVYAASSSSYGDHPDLPKVEDKIGNPLSPYAVTKIVNELYANVFAKTYGFKTIGLRYFNIFGKRQNPKGAYAAVIPKWVASILNNDEVYINGDGTTSRDFCYIKNAVQVNLLAATTDNDDAIDQVYNVALNDRTSLNKLYQMIENGIIQRTEGIKNKKPTYRAFRPGDVRHSQANIDKAKALLGYQPKFLISQGLDEALDWYIKSKKKVNI
;
A
#
# COMPACT_ATOMS: atom_id res chain seq x y z
N MET A 1 -21.50 10.45 -11.46
CA MET A 1 -20.25 9.70 -11.70
C MET A 1 -19.08 10.55 -11.24
N ASP A 2 -18.36 10.09 -10.21
CA ASP A 2 -17.18 10.79 -9.70
C ASP A 2 -15.96 10.63 -10.64
N ARG A 3 -14.83 11.30 -10.29
CA ARG A 3 -13.62 11.27 -11.13
C ARG A 3 -13.06 9.85 -11.29
N TYR A 4 -13.11 9.03 -10.25
CA TYR A 4 -12.61 7.67 -10.29
C TYR A 4 -13.49 6.75 -11.14
N GLU A 5 -14.81 6.86 -11.06
CA GLU A 5 -15.73 6.11 -11.91
C GLU A 5 -15.55 6.42 -13.41
N LYS A 6 -15.38 7.73 -13.72
CA LYS A 6 -15.05 8.16 -15.10
C LYS A 6 -13.72 7.58 -15.56
N LEU A 7 -12.70 7.59 -14.69
CA LEU A 7 -11.40 6.98 -14.98
C LEU A 7 -11.51 5.48 -15.25
N GLN A 8 -12.24 4.74 -14.41
CA GLN A 8 -12.43 3.30 -14.61
C GLN A 8 -13.12 3.00 -15.96
N GLN A 9 -14.14 3.77 -16.33
CA GLN A 9 -14.78 3.63 -17.64
C GLN A 9 -13.83 3.94 -18.79
N HIS A 10 -13.02 5.00 -18.65
CA HIS A 10 -12.00 5.36 -19.65
C HIS A 10 -10.97 4.24 -19.83
N LEU A 11 -10.44 3.69 -18.73
CA LEU A 11 -9.43 2.63 -18.77
C LEU A 11 -9.97 1.34 -19.40
N ARG A 12 -11.21 0.94 -19.14
CA ARG A 12 -11.82 -0.24 -19.79
C ARG A 12 -11.82 -0.15 -21.32
N ASN A 13 -11.93 1.06 -21.86
CA ASN A 13 -11.97 1.32 -23.31
C ASN A 13 -10.61 1.68 -23.90
N ASN A 14 -9.62 2.03 -23.07
CA ASN A 14 -8.31 2.52 -23.49
C ASN A 14 -7.22 1.72 -22.77
N GLN A 15 -6.80 0.62 -23.36
CA GLN A 15 -5.78 -0.25 -22.80
C GLN A 15 -4.40 0.42 -22.80
N ARG A 16 -3.71 0.36 -21.67
CA ARG A 16 -2.34 0.83 -21.44
C ARG A 16 -1.49 -0.29 -20.84
N THR A 17 -0.18 -0.12 -20.89
CA THR A 17 0.75 -1.05 -20.25
C THR A 17 1.26 -0.43 -18.94
N TRP A 18 1.08 -1.15 -17.84
CA TRP A 18 1.44 -0.73 -16.48
C TRP A 18 2.54 -1.62 -15.94
N LEU A 19 3.54 -1.04 -15.30
CA LEU A 19 4.48 -1.79 -14.47
C LEU A 19 4.06 -1.66 -13.00
N VAL A 20 3.88 -2.79 -12.34
CA VAL A 20 3.70 -2.87 -10.89
C VAL A 20 4.92 -3.56 -10.29
N THR A 21 5.76 -2.83 -9.56
CA THR A 21 6.85 -3.44 -8.80
C THR A 21 6.37 -3.84 -7.42
N GLY A 22 6.92 -4.92 -6.84
CA GLY A 22 6.40 -5.51 -5.62
C GLY A 22 5.01 -6.13 -5.84
N VAL A 23 4.78 -6.68 -7.03
CA VAL A 23 3.49 -7.20 -7.48
C VAL A 23 2.99 -8.39 -6.66
N GLY A 24 3.89 -9.19 -6.08
CA GLY A 24 3.56 -10.29 -5.14
C GLY A 24 3.26 -9.81 -3.71
N GLY A 25 3.46 -8.51 -3.44
CA GLY A 25 3.16 -7.90 -2.14
C GLY A 25 1.67 -7.58 -1.97
N PHE A 26 1.33 -7.10 -0.78
CA PHE A 26 -0.04 -6.73 -0.41
C PHE A 26 -0.65 -5.67 -1.35
N ILE A 27 -0.03 -4.50 -1.46
CA ILE A 27 -0.58 -3.40 -2.28
C ILE A 27 -0.44 -3.74 -3.76
N GLY A 28 0.72 -4.26 -4.19
CA GLY A 28 0.98 -4.61 -5.58
C GLY A 28 -0.01 -5.60 -6.17
N SER A 29 -0.39 -6.64 -5.44
CA SER A 29 -1.36 -7.63 -5.91
C SER A 29 -2.79 -7.09 -6.03
N ASN A 30 -3.18 -6.12 -5.19
CA ASN A 30 -4.47 -5.44 -5.31
C ASN A 30 -4.50 -4.46 -6.49
N LEU A 31 -3.37 -3.81 -6.80
CA LEU A 31 -3.22 -3.02 -8.02
C LEU A 31 -3.29 -3.91 -9.27
N LEU A 32 -2.60 -5.06 -9.27
CA LEU A 32 -2.67 -6.04 -10.36
C LEU A 32 -4.11 -6.45 -10.64
N GLU A 33 -4.85 -6.92 -9.62
CA GLU A 33 -6.24 -7.33 -9.76
C GLU A 33 -7.11 -6.23 -10.37
N THR A 34 -7.00 -5.00 -9.85
CA THR A 34 -7.81 -3.89 -10.34
C THR A 34 -7.47 -3.53 -11.78
N LEU A 35 -6.18 -3.48 -12.14
CA LEU A 35 -5.75 -3.17 -13.51
C LEU A 35 -6.23 -4.23 -14.50
N LEU A 36 -6.13 -5.51 -14.16
CA LEU A 36 -6.64 -6.60 -14.99
C LEU A 36 -8.17 -6.48 -15.17
N THR A 37 -8.92 -6.23 -14.10
CA THR A 37 -10.38 -6.01 -14.14
C THR A 37 -10.76 -4.82 -15.03
N LEU A 38 -9.89 -3.83 -15.16
CA LEU A 38 -10.05 -2.69 -16.06
C LEU A 38 -9.47 -2.94 -17.47
N ASN A 39 -9.23 -4.21 -17.84
CA ASN A 39 -8.71 -4.62 -19.16
C ASN A 39 -7.33 -4.02 -19.49
N GLN A 40 -6.48 -3.77 -18.50
CA GLN A 40 -5.15 -3.22 -18.72
C GLN A 40 -4.11 -4.33 -18.92
N LYS A 41 -2.99 -4.03 -19.60
CA LYS A 41 -1.80 -4.88 -19.64
C LYS A 41 -0.92 -4.58 -18.45
N VAL A 42 -0.46 -5.59 -17.74
CA VAL A 42 0.38 -5.42 -16.54
C VAL A 42 1.67 -6.22 -16.67
N VAL A 43 2.79 -5.54 -16.47
CA VAL A 43 4.09 -6.14 -16.20
C VAL A 43 4.26 -6.14 -14.68
N GLY A 44 4.55 -7.28 -14.08
CA GLY A 44 4.82 -7.41 -12.66
C GLY A 44 6.29 -7.70 -12.41
N LEU A 45 6.96 -6.94 -11.55
CA LEU A 45 8.33 -7.19 -11.11
C LEU A 45 8.34 -7.50 -9.61
N ASP A 46 8.88 -8.66 -9.21
CA ASP A 46 9.03 -9.05 -7.80
C ASP A 46 10.15 -10.09 -7.66
N ASN A 47 10.92 -10.03 -6.56
CA ASN A 47 11.93 -11.03 -6.21
C ASN A 47 11.41 -12.05 -5.17
N PHE A 48 10.22 -11.84 -4.62
CA PHE A 48 9.58 -12.60 -3.55
C PHE A 48 10.31 -12.58 -2.19
N ASP A 49 11.10 -11.54 -1.91
CA ASP A 49 11.73 -11.38 -0.58
C ASP A 49 10.65 -11.22 0.53
N THR A 50 9.60 -10.46 0.24
CA THR A 50 8.46 -10.27 1.17
C THR A 50 7.09 -10.50 0.50
N GLY A 51 7.06 -10.62 -0.80
CA GLY A 51 5.89 -10.95 -1.60
C GLY A 51 5.69 -12.47 -1.74
N PHE A 52 4.52 -12.87 -2.25
CA PHE A 52 4.17 -14.27 -2.43
C PHE A 52 3.56 -14.51 -3.80
N LYS A 53 3.95 -15.63 -4.44
CA LYS A 53 3.37 -16.02 -5.73
C LYS A 53 1.85 -16.21 -5.64
N HIS A 54 1.34 -16.79 -4.56
CA HIS A 54 -0.09 -17.01 -4.37
C HIS A 54 -0.92 -15.71 -4.37
N ASN A 55 -0.34 -14.55 -3.97
CA ASN A 55 -1.03 -13.27 -4.07
C ASN A 55 -1.26 -12.86 -5.52
N ILE A 56 -0.30 -13.18 -6.42
CA ILE A 56 -0.42 -12.93 -7.86
C ILE A 56 -1.47 -13.85 -8.45
N ASP A 57 -1.38 -15.16 -8.14
CA ASP A 57 -2.30 -16.16 -8.66
C ASP A 57 -3.74 -15.84 -8.27
N GLU A 58 -3.98 -15.50 -7.00
CA GLU A 58 -5.31 -15.10 -6.50
C GLU A 58 -5.79 -13.79 -7.14
N ALA A 59 -4.90 -12.81 -7.40
CA ALA A 59 -5.27 -11.57 -8.06
C ALA A 59 -5.74 -11.79 -9.50
N ILE A 60 -5.10 -12.70 -10.23
CA ILE A 60 -5.49 -13.06 -11.60
C ILE A 60 -6.81 -13.84 -11.58
N GLU A 61 -6.96 -14.79 -10.65
CA GLU A 61 -8.19 -15.58 -10.46
C GLU A 61 -9.38 -14.68 -10.15
N ASP A 62 -9.26 -13.80 -9.14
CA ASP A 62 -10.31 -12.86 -8.73
C ASP A 62 -10.73 -11.94 -9.89
N ALA A 63 -9.75 -11.38 -10.62
CA ALA A 63 -10.02 -10.50 -11.77
C ALA A 63 -10.70 -11.25 -12.93
N SER A 64 -10.29 -12.49 -13.19
CA SER A 64 -10.87 -13.34 -14.24
C SER A 64 -12.29 -13.74 -13.90
N LEU A 65 -12.56 -14.13 -12.64
CA LEU A 65 -13.90 -14.44 -12.15
C LEU A 65 -14.83 -13.24 -12.25
N TYR A 66 -14.38 -12.06 -11.82
CA TYR A 66 -15.17 -10.84 -11.91
C TYR A 66 -15.55 -10.46 -13.35
N SER A 67 -14.62 -10.64 -14.29
CA SER A 67 -14.83 -10.26 -15.70
C SER A 67 -15.52 -11.33 -16.55
N GLY A 68 -15.59 -12.56 -16.05
CA GLY A 68 -16.06 -13.73 -16.83
C GLY A 68 -15.13 -14.12 -17.98
N LYS A 69 -13.85 -13.72 -17.94
CA LYS A 69 -12.83 -13.96 -18.99
C LYS A 69 -11.50 -14.32 -18.37
N ASP A 70 -10.72 -15.15 -19.05
CA ASP A 70 -9.31 -15.38 -18.69
C ASP A 70 -8.49 -14.12 -18.97
N LEU A 71 -8.03 -13.47 -17.90
CA LEU A 71 -7.20 -12.27 -17.93
C LEU A 71 -5.69 -12.56 -17.74
N SER A 72 -5.30 -13.82 -17.60
CA SER A 72 -3.90 -14.21 -17.43
C SER A 72 -3.00 -13.73 -18.58
N LYS A 73 -3.54 -13.67 -19.80
CA LYS A 73 -2.83 -13.19 -21.01
C LYS A 73 -2.47 -11.69 -20.97
N ASN A 74 -3.14 -10.91 -20.10
CA ASN A 74 -2.86 -9.49 -19.91
C ASN A 74 -1.77 -9.24 -18.87
N PHE A 75 -1.20 -10.31 -18.27
CA PHE A 75 -0.18 -10.22 -17.26
C PHE A 75 1.13 -10.88 -17.69
N ASN A 76 2.24 -10.16 -17.54
CA ASN A 76 3.59 -10.67 -17.75
C ASN A 76 4.39 -10.54 -16.46
N PHE A 77 4.89 -11.64 -15.91
CA PHE A 77 5.67 -11.65 -14.68
C PHE A 77 7.16 -11.71 -14.97
N ILE A 78 7.92 -10.83 -14.34
CA ILE A 78 9.38 -10.81 -14.33
C ILE A 78 9.84 -11.10 -12.89
N LYS A 79 10.49 -12.25 -12.68
CA LYS A 79 11.19 -12.52 -11.43
C LYS A 79 12.52 -11.75 -11.46
N GLY A 80 12.62 -10.68 -10.69
CA GLY A 80 13.81 -9.82 -10.68
C GLY A 80 13.83 -8.91 -9.46
N ASP A 81 14.95 -8.24 -9.26
CA ASP A 81 15.21 -7.38 -8.10
C ASP A 81 15.41 -5.93 -8.56
N ILE A 82 14.74 -4.99 -7.90
CA ILE A 82 14.91 -3.54 -8.17
C ILE A 82 16.33 -3.05 -7.88
N VAL A 83 17.10 -3.77 -7.07
CA VAL A 83 18.53 -3.48 -6.83
C VAL A 83 19.38 -3.78 -8.07
N ASN A 84 18.89 -4.60 -8.99
CA ASN A 84 19.53 -4.88 -10.27
C ASN A 84 18.97 -3.96 -11.37
N ILE A 85 19.78 -3.02 -11.84
CA ILE A 85 19.37 -2.05 -12.87
C ILE A 85 18.91 -2.73 -14.18
N ASN A 86 19.46 -3.90 -14.53
CA ASN A 86 19.08 -4.60 -15.75
C ASN A 86 17.66 -5.17 -15.65
N ASP A 87 17.27 -5.69 -14.48
CA ASP A 87 15.90 -6.15 -14.21
C ASP A 87 14.93 -4.97 -14.31
N CYS A 88 15.31 -3.81 -13.75
CA CYS A 88 14.52 -2.57 -13.86
C CYS A 88 14.34 -2.13 -15.32
N ARG A 89 15.42 -2.11 -16.11
CA ARG A 89 15.37 -1.76 -17.54
C ARG A 89 14.52 -2.73 -18.35
N GLN A 90 14.61 -4.02 -18.04
CA GLN A 90 13.76 -5.03 -18.69
C GLN A 90 12.29 -4.81 -18.36
N ALA A 91 11.96 -4.53 -17.10
CA ALA A 91 10.60 -4.32 -16.65
C ALA A 91 9.95 -3.04 -17.20
N CYS A 92 10.75 -1.98 -17.44
CA CYS A 92 10.25 -0.69 -17.97
C CYS A 92 10.02 -0.67 -19.49
N ARG A 93 10.36 -1.74 -20.24
CA ARG A 93 10.21 -1.75 -21.72
C ARG A 93 8.75 -1.64 -22.13
N ASN A 94 8.43 -0.64 -22.96
CA ASN A 94 7.08 -0.40 -23.52
C ASN A 94 5.99 -0.21 -22.45
N VAL A 95 6.34 0.39 -21.31
CA VAL A 95 5.45 0.69 -20.18
C VAL A 95 4.99 2.14 -20.28
N ASP A 96 3.68 2.38 -20.12
CA ASP A 96 3.12 3.73 -20.05
C ASP A 96 3.23 4.33 -18.63
N TYR A 97 2.93 3.53 -17.59
CA TYR A 97 2.85 3.97 -16.20
C TYR A 97 3.55 2.99 -15.27
N VAL A 98 4.24 3.52 -14.28
CA VAL A 98 4.86 2.73 -13.21
C VAL A 98 4.15 2.98 -11.89
N LEU A 99 3.73 1.90 -11.22
CA LEU A 99 3.26 1.89 -9.84
C LEU A 99 4.32 1.17 -8.99
N HIS A 100 5.20 1.96 -8.39
CA HIS A 100 6.36 1.43 -7.66
C HIS A 100 6.01 1.16 -6.20
N GLN A 101 5.71 -0.12 -5.88
CA GLN A 101 5.39 -0.59 -4.54
C GLN A 101 6.49 -1.42 -3.90
N ALA A 102 7.50 -1.86 -4.68
CA ALA A 102 8.61 -2.67 -4.18
C ALA A 102 9.44 -1.89 -3.16
N ALA A 103 9.53 -2.43 -1.96
CA ALA A 103 10.35 -1.89 -0.87
C ALA A 103 10.39 -2.89 0.29
N LEU A 104 11.41 -2.81 1.13
CA LEU A 104 11.40 -3.45 2.44
C LEU A 104 10.68 -2.53 3.43
N GLY A 105 9.40 -2.81 3.66
CA GLY A 105 8.58 -2.13 4.66
C GLY A 105 8.93 -2.56 6.09
N SER A 106 8.50 -1.78 7.08
CA SER A 106 8.63 -2.03 8.52
C SER A 106 9.77 -1.27 9.21
N VAL A 107 9.38 -0.48 10.19
CA VAL A 107 10.32 0.25 11.09
C VAL A 107 11.22 -0.74 11.85
N PRO A 108 10.68 -1.77 12.54
CA PRO A 108 11.54 -2.71 13.28
C PRO A 108 12.55 -3.44 12.38
N ARG A 109 12.17 -3.89 11.18
CA ARG A 109 13.09 -4.51 10.23
C ARG A 109 14.24 -3.58 9.86
N SER A 110 13.95 -2.30 9.64
CA SER A 110 14.98 -1.33 9.27
C SER A 110 15.95 -1.03 10.41
N ILE A 111 15.52 -1.16 11.66
CA ILE A 111 16.38 -1.05 12.84
C ILE A 111 17.28 -2.28 12.95
N GLU A 112 16.73 -3.46 12.72
CA GLU A 112 17.46 -4.73 12.78
C GLU A 112 18.49 -4.85 11.63
N ASN A 113 18.10 -4.47 10.41
CA ASN A 113 18.99 -4.51 9.24
C ASN A 113 18.86 -3.24 8.37
N PRO A 114 19.50 -2.13 8.79
CA PRO A 114 19.42 -0.86 8.08
C PRO A 114 20.10 -0.88 6.70
N ILE A 115 21.18 -1.67 6.54
CA ILE A 115 21.91 -1.77 5.27
C ILE A 115 21.02 -2.38 4.20
N ASN A 116 20.35 -3.48 4.50
CA ASN A 116 19.46 -4.13 3.55
C ASN A 116 18.24 -3.25 3.22
N SER A 117 17.70 -2.55 4.23
CA SER A 117 16.62 -1.58 4.03
C SER A 117 17.06 -0.42 3.13
N ASN A 118 18.26 0.11 3.32
CA ASN A 118 18.83 1.14 2.46
C ASN A 118 18.98 0.64 1.01
N ARG A 119 19.64 -0.51 0.83
CA ARG A 119 19.89 -1.09 -0.49
C ARG A 119 18.58 -1.30 -1.28
N ALA A 120 17.58 -1.89 -0.67
CA ALA A 120 16.30 -2.11 -1.34
C ALA A 120 15.56 -0.80 -1.60
N ASN A 121 15.46 0.08 -0.59
CA ASN A 121 14.56 1.23 -0.64
C ASN A 121 15.18 2.48 -1.28
N ILE A 122 16.52 2.62 -1.29
CA ILE A 122 17.21 3.77 -1.89
C ILE A 122 17.82 3.36 -3.22
N ASP A 123 18.74 2.39 -3.25
CA ASP A 123 19.40 2.01 -4.50
C ASP A 123 18.38 1.42 -5.49
N GLY A 124 17.47 0.56 -5.00
CA GLY A 124 16.39 0.01 -5.81
C GLY A 124 15.44 1.06 -6.35
N PHE A 125 15.06 2.05 -5.53
CA PHE A 125 14.24 3.17 -5.96
C PHE A 125 14.93 4.02 -7.05
N LEU A 126 16.20 4.35 -6.86
CA LEU A 126 16.98 5.11 -7.83
C LEU A 126 17.13 4.37 -9.15
N ASN A 127 17.38 3.05 -9.12
CA ASN A 127 17.42 2.23 -10.32
C ASN A 127 16.08 2.28 -11.07
N MET A 128 14.96 2.19 -10.36
CA MET A 128 13.63 2.28 -10.97
C MET A 128 13.36 3.67 -11.57
N LEU A 129 13.77 4.76 -10.91
CA LEU A 129 13.66 6.11 -11.47
C LEU A 129 14.47 6.25 -12.77
N VAL A 130 15.72 5.79 -12.77
CA VAL A 130 16.59 5.82 -13.96
C VAL A 130 16.00 4.99 -15.09
N ALA A 131 15.63 3.73 -14.82
CA ALA A 131 15.07 2.85 -15.84
C ALA A 131 13.75 3.40 -16.42
N SER A 132 12.89 3.97 -15.58
CA SER A 132 11.61 4.56 -16.00
C SER A 132 11.80 5.81 -16.86
N ARG A 133 12.72 6.70 -16.46
CA ARG A 133 13.09 7.90 -17.24
C ARG A 133 13.63 7.49 -18.61
N ASP A 134 14.60 6.58 -18.65
CA ASP A 134 15.28 6.15 -19.89
C ASP A 134 14.32 5.41 -20.84
N SER A 135 13.24 4.82 -20.31
CA SER A 135 12.17 4.16 -21.08
C SER A 135 11.02 5.12 -21.45
N ASN A 136 11.12 6.42 -21.19
CA ASN A 136 10.10 7.43 -21.46
C ASN A 136 8.73 7.09 -20.85
N VAL A 137 8.72 6.53 -19.62
CA VAL A 137 7.50 6.29 -18.85
C VAL A 137 6.75 7.61 -18.62
N LYS A 138 5.45 7.65 -18.89
CA LYS A 138 4.64 8.87 -18.79
C LYS A 138 4.48 9.39 -17.36
N ARG A 139 4.39 8.46 -16.38
CA ARG A 139 4.24 8.79 -14.96
C ARG A 139 4.82 7.68 -14.09
N PHE A 140 5.55 8.11 -13.06
CA PHE A 140 6.07 7.25 -12.00
C PHE A 140 5.38 7.57 -10.67
N VAL A 141 4.48 6.68 -10.23
CA VAL A 141 3.81 6.79 -8.93
C VAL A 141 4.50 5.85 -7.95
N TYR A 142 4.87 6.36 -6.78
CA TYR A 142 5.64 5.58 -5.82
C TYR A 142 5.05 5.60 -4.41
N ALA A 143 5.25 4.49 -3.69
CA ALA A 143 4.90 4.35 -2.29
C ALA A 143 5.84 5.16 -1.39
N ALA A 144 5.44 6.37 -1.03
CA ALA A 144 5.98 7.10 0.10
C ALA A 144 5.34 6.60 1.40
N SER A 145 5.57 7.26 2.55
CA SER A 145 5.11 6.76 3.84
C SER A 145 4.77 7.89 4.81
N SER A 146 3.75 7.66 5.63
CA SER A 146 3.46 8.51 6.79
C SER A 146 4.61 8.57 7.82
N SER A 147 5.55 7.62 7.77
CA SER A 147 6.74 7.66 8.61
C SER A 147 7.67 8.84 8.31
N SER A 148 7.55 9.47 7.13
CA SER A 148 8.28 10.70 6.76
C SER A 148 7.91 11.88 7.66
N TYR A 149 6.76 11.86 8.34
CA TYR A 149 6.40 12.90 9.31
C TYR A 149 7.23 12.88 10.58
N GLY A 150 7.85 11.76 10.91
CA GLY A 150 8.77 11.64 12.04
C GLY A 150 8.17 12.13 13.36
N ASP A 151 8.89 13.01 14.05
CA ASP A 151 8.52 13.61 15.34
C ASP A 151 7.64 14.85 15.24
N HIS A 152 7.19 15.25 14.05
CA HIS A 152 6.32 16.42 13.89
C HIS A 152 5.07 16.30 14.77
N PRO A 153 4.74 17.27 15.65
CA PRO A 153 3.70 17.11 16.66
C PRO A 153 2.29 17.31 16.13
N ASP A 154 2.09 18.17 15.12
CA ASP A 154 0.76 18.62 14.71
C ASP A 154 -0.11 17.52 14.11
N LEU A 155 -1.41 17.64 14.32
CA LEU A 155 -2.46 16.81 13.71
C LEU A 155 -3.60 17.73 13.20
N PRO A 156 -4.21 17.41 12.06
CA PRO A 156 -3.80 16.34 11.12
C PRO A 156 -2.46 16.66 10.41
N LYS A 157 -1.76 15.61 9.96
CA LYS A 157 -0.52 15.76 9.17
C LYS A 157 -0.83 16.38 7.81
N VAL A 158 -0.05 17.40 7.43
CA VAL A 158 -0.11 18.05 6.12
C VAL A 158 1.20 17.86 5.39
N GLU A 159 1.18 17.76 4.06
CA GLU A 159 2.33 17.29 3.26
C GLU A 159 3.57 18.17 3.39
N ASP A 160 3.39 19.47 3.57
CA ASP A 160 4.48 20.46 3.57
C ASP A 160 5.22 20.57 4.92
N LYS A 161 4.72 19.90 5.97
CA LYS A 161 5.29 19.96 7.31
C LYS A 161 5.74 18.58 7.76
N ILE A 162 7.05 18.31 7.68
CA ILE A 162 7.66 17.09 8.19
C ILE A 162 8.59 17.41 9.36
N GLY A 163 8.76 16.44 10.26
CA GLY A 163 9.73 16.49 11.36
C GLY A 163 11.01 15.70 11.05
N ASN A 164 11.71 15.32 12.09
CA ASN A 164 12.90 14.47 11.99
C ASN A 164 12.48 12.99 11.87
N PRO A 165 13.10 12.20 10.98
CA PRO A 165 12.79 10.78 10.85
C PRO A 165 13.17 10.00 12.11
N LEU A 166 12.28 9.11 12.57
CA LEU A 166 12.47 8.32 13.79
C LEU A 166 13.00 6.89 13.54
N SER A 167 13.32 6.55 12.29
CA SER A 167 13.83 5.22 11.94
C SER A 167 14.60 5.22 10.62
N PRO A 168 15.48 4.23 10.38
CA PRO A 168 16.13 4.05 9.08
C PRO A 168 15.10 3.92 7.94
N TYR A 169 13.97 3.24 8.14
CA TYR A 169 12.89 3.17 7.17
C TYR A 169 12.35 4.57 6.80
N ALA A 170 12.10 5.43 7.79
CA ALA A 170 11.62 6.79 7.56
C ALA A 170 12.65 7.60 6.73
N VAL A 171 13.94 7.46 7.04
CA VAL A 171 15.03 8.07 6.24
C VAL A 171 14.95 7.63 4.79
N THR A 172 14.81 6.31 4.53
CA THR A 172 14.75 5.83 3.14
C THR A 172 13.57 6.42 2.38
N LYS A 173 12.42 6.61 3.04
CA LYS A 173 11.23 7.18 2.39
C LYS A 173 11.37 8.67 2.11
N ILE A 174 12.00 9.43 3.00
CA ILE A 174 12.34 10.85 2.74
C ILE A 174 13.32 10.96 1.57
N VAL A 175 14.34 10.11 1.51
CA VAL A 175 15.30 10.08 0.40
C VAL A 175 14.61 9.79 -0.93
N ASN A 176 13.61 8.91 -0.97
CA ASN A 176 12.82 8.66 -2.18
C ASN A 176 12.12 9.95 -2.67
N GLU A 177 11.49 10.71 -1.76
CA GLU A 177 10.84 11.98 -2.10
C GLU A 177 11.85 13.02 -2.62
N LEU A 178 13.05 13.08 -2.01
CA LEU A 178 14.13 13.97 -2.46
C LEU A 178 14.62 13.61 -3.88
N TYR A 179 14.87 12.33 -4.15
CA TYR A 179 15.25 11.87 -5.49
C TYR A 179 14.17 12.15 -6.53
N ALA A 180 12.91 11.87 -6.22
CA ALA A 180 11.79 12.15 -7.11
C ALA A 180 11.71 13.64 -7.48
N ASN A 181 11.86 14.52 -6.50
CA ASN A 181 11.88 15.98 -6.71
C ASN A 181 13.07 16.43 -7.59
N VAL A 182 14.27 15.89 -7.34
CA VAL A 182 15.45 16.21 -8.18
C VAL A 182 15.26 15.69 -9.60
N PHE A 183 14.70 14.48 -9.80
CA PHE A 183 14.43 13.94 -11.13
C PHE A 183 13.42 14.79 -11.90
N ALA A 184 12.39 15.28 -11.23
CA ALA A 184 11.43 16.21 -11.82
C ALA A 184 12.11 17.49 -12.30
N LYS A 185 12.90 18.14 -11.44
CA LYS A 185 13.58 19.42 -11.73
C LYS A 185 14.68 19.30 -12.79
N THR A 186 15.47 18.22 -12.72
CA THR A 186 16.68 18.08 -13.56
C THR A 186 16.37 17.45 -14.89
N TYR A 187 15.44 16.49 -14.92
CA TYR A 187 15.14 15.70 -16.12
C TYR A 187 13.72 15.90 -16.67
N GLY A 188 12.88 16.70 -16.00
CA GLY A 188 11.46 16.85 -16.35
C GLY A 188 10.67 15.54 -16.21
N PHE A 189 11.17 14.60 -15.39
CA PHE A 189 10.55 13.29 -15.22
C PHE A 189 9.39 13.35 -14.23
N LYS A 190 8.19 13.10 -14.70
CA LYS A 190 6.93 13.31 -13.98
C LYS A 190 6.70 12.22 -12.92
N THR A 191 6.73 12.60 -11.64
CA THR A 191 6.57 11.69 -10.50
C THR A 191 5.41 12.09 -9.58
N ILE A 192 4.85 11.15 -8.84
CA ILE A 192 3.90 11.42 -7.75
C ILE A 192 4.17 10.46 -6.60
N GLY A 193 4.40 11.01 -5.40
CA GLY A 193 4.57 10.26 -4.16
C GLY A 193 3.25 10.12 -3.39
N LEU A 194 2.99 8.92 -2.85
CA LEU A 194 1.81 8.62 -2.05
C LEU A 194 2.22 8.21 -0.64
N ARG A 195 2.07 9.10 0.36
CA ARG A 195 2.33 8.81 1.77
C ARG A 195 1.19 7.99 2.34
N TYR A 196 1.35 6.67 2.34
CA TYR A 196 0.36 5.74 2.88
C TYR A 196 0.26 5.82 4.40
N PHE A 197 -0.98 5.89 4.90
CA PHE A 197 -1.35 5.79 6.32
C PHE A 197 -2.05 4.48 6.58
N ASN A 198 -1.44 3.61 7.37
CA ASN A 198 -1.99 2.34 7.89
C ASN A 198 -2.94 1.61 6.92
N ILE A 199 -2.46 1.35 5.70
CA ILE A 199 -3.25 0.62 4.70
C ILE A 199 -3.53 -0.80 5.21
N PHE A 200 -4.77 -1.28 5.03
CA PHE A 200 -5.19 -2.64 5.38
C PHE A 200 -6.10 -3.25 4.32
N GLY A 201 -6.17 -4.57 4.26
CA GLY A 201 -7.06 -5.27 3.32
C GLY A 201 -6.59 -6.68 2.97
N LYS A 202 -7.23 -7.29 1.96
CA LYS A 202 -6.92 -8.64 1.48
C LYS A 202 -5.47 -8.77 1.02
N ARG A 203 -4.90 -9.96 1.19
CA ARG A 203 -3.50 -10.32 0.87
C ARG A 203 -2.45 -9.63 1.75
N GLN A 204 -2.86 -8.98 2.85
CA GLN A 204 -1.93 -8.51 3.86
C GLN A 204 -1.57 -9.65 4.80
N ASN A 205 -0.27 -10.02 4.82
CA ASN A 205 0.20 -11.20 5.55
C ASN A 205 0.04 -11.05 7.08
N PRO A 206 -0.68 -11.96 7.75
CA PRO A 206 -0.80 -11.99 9.22
C PRO A 206 0.43 -12.58 9.91
N LYS A 207 1.26 -13.35 9.17
CA LYS A 207 2.42 -14.09 9.69
C LYS A 207 3.69 -13.26 9.49
N GLY A 208 4.51 -13.20 10.52
CA GLY A 208 5.79 -12.51 10.47
C GLY A 208 6.00 -11.60 11.68
N ALA A 209 7.25 -11.39 12.05
CA ALA A 209 7.64 -10.58 13.20
C ALA A 209 7.10 -9.14 13.13
N TYR A 210 6.83 -8.66 11.92
CA TYR A 210 6.46 -7.27 11.64
C TYR A 210 5.05 -7.13 11.03
N ALA A 211 4.16 -8.12 11.23
CA ALA A 211 2.79 -8.07 10.73
C ALA A 211 2.04 -6.85 11.28
N ALA A 212 1.25 -6.21 10.43
CA ALA A 212 0.40 -5.08 10.81
C ALA A 212 -0.68 -5.50 11.82
N VAL A 213 -1.20 -4.55 12.57
CA VAL A 213 -2.11 -4.81 13.69
C VAL A 213 -3.38 -5.55 13.28
N ILE A 214 -4.03 -5.14 12.18
CA ILE A 214 -5.30 -5.74 11.73
C ILE A 214 -5.14 -7.22 11.36
N PRO A 215 -4.27 -7.62 10.39
CA PRO A 215 -4.13 -9.03 10.05
C PRO A 215 -3.65 -9.88 11.22
N LYS A 216 -2.79 -9.34 12.09
CA LYS A 216 -2.32 -10.04 13.29
C LYS A 216 -3.45 -10.32 14.27
N TRP A 217 -4.27 -9.32 14.59
CA TRP A 217 -5.39 -9.51 15.53
C TRP A 217 -6.47 -10.42 14.96
N VAL A 218 -6.77 -10.29 13.67
CA VAL A 218 -7.70 -11.22 12.99
C VAL A 218 -7.21 -12.67 13.13
N ALA A 219 -5.93 -12.92 12.83
CA ALA A 219 -5.37 -14.26 12.96
C ALA A 219 -5.43 -14.78 14.41
N SER A 220 -5.08 -13.94 15.42
CA SER A 220 -5.15 -14.32 16.83
C SER A 220 -6.57 -14.64 17.27
N ILE A 221 -7.55 -13.80 16.93
CA ILE A 221 -8.97 -14.02 17.30
C ILE A 221 -9.50 -15.31 16.66
N LEU A 222 -9.24 -15.51 15.37
CA LEU A 222 -9.66 -16.71 14.64
C LEU A 222 -9.05 -18.00 15.25
N ASN A 223 -7.84 -17.92 15.83
CA ASN A 223 -7.19 -19.05 16.49
C ASN A 223 -7.60 -19.22 17.94
N ASN A 224 -8.43 -18.34 18.49
CA ASN A 224 -8.67 -18.22 19.93
C ASN A 224 -7.39 -17.94 20.75
N ASP A 225 -6.37 -17.30 20.13
CA ASP A 225 -5.16 -16.84 20.79
C ASP A 225 -5.39 -15.53 21.54
N GLU A 226 -4.43 -15.15 22.39
CA GLU A 226 -4.46 -13.90 23.11
C GLU A 226 -4.12 -12.71 22.20
N VAL A 227 -4.88 -11.63 22.30
CA VAL A 227 -4.61 -10.38 21.60
C VAL A 227 -3.96 -9.38 22.56
N TYR A 228 -2.84 -8.81 22.12
CA TYR A 228 -2.10 -7.82 22.91
C TYR A 228 -2.26 -6.42 22.34
N ILE A 229 -2.56 -5.47 23.23
CA ILE A 229 -2.60 -4.04 22.95
C ILE A 229 -1.45 -3.35 23.69
N ASN A 230 -0.57 -2.65 22.95
CA ASN A 230 0.50 -1.87 23.57
C ASN A 230 -0.08 -0.53 24.05
N GLY A 231 0.15 -0.23 25.35
CA GLY A 231 -0.43 0.93 26.04
C GLY A 231 -1.86 0.67 26.52
N ASP A 232 -2.61 1.71 26.73
CA ASP A 232 -3.97 1.73 27.27
C ASP A 232 -5.08 1.55 26.20
N GLY A 233 -4.68 1.35 24.93
CA GLY A 233 -5.58 1.21 23.80
C GLY A 233 -6.18 2.52 23.27
N THR A 234 -5.83 3.68 23.85
CA THR A 234 -6.24 5.01 23.36
C THR A 234 -5.42 5.49 22.15
N THR A 235 -4.25 4.89 21.92
CA THR A 235 -3.46 5.10 20.72
C THR A 235 -4.35 4.99 19.48
N SER A 236 -4.28 5.97 18.57
CA SER A 236 -5.17 6.02 17.41
C SER A 236 -4.40 6.15 16.10
N ARG A 237 -4.98 5.60 15.04
CA ARG A 237 -4.42 5.60 13.68
C ARG A 237 -5.51 5.95 12.67
N ASP A 238 -5.08 6.56 11.57
CA ASP A 238 -5.87 6.72 10.35
C ASP A 238 -5.69 5.45 9.52
N PHE A 239 -6.70 4.58 9.57
CA PHE A 239 -6.69 3.31 8.84
C PHE A 239 -7.36 3.49 7.48
N CYS A 240 -6.66 3.17 6.41
CA CYS A 240 -7.14 3.31 5.05
C CYS A 240 -7.31 1.95 4.38
N TYR A 241 -8.51 1.65 3.90
CA TYR A 241 -8.77 0.40 3.20
C TYR A 241 -8.07 0.34 1.84
N ILE A 242 -7.58 -0.82 1.47
CA ILE A 242 -6.77 -1.03 0.26
C ILE A 242 -7.41 -0.50 -1.03
N LYS A 243 -8.72 -0.58 -1.19
CA LYS A 243 -9.41 -0.05 -2.38
C LYS A 243 -9.29 1.48 -2.49
N ASN A 244 -9.21 2.21 -1.38
CA ASN A 244 -8.93 3.65 -1.40
C ASN A 244 -7.49 3.94 -1.85
N ALA A 245 -6.52 3.12 -1.43
CA ALA A 245 -5.14 3.24 -1.89
C ALA A 245 -5.01 2.90 -3.38
N VAL A 246 -5.71 1.88 -3.87
CA VAL A 246 -5.79 1.56 -5.30
C VAL A 246 -6.38 2.73 -6.09
N GLN A 247 -7.49 3.33 -5.62
CA GLN A 247 -8.11 4.50 -6.25
C GLN A 247 -7.10 5.61 -6.48
N VAL A 248 -6.38 6.03 -5.45
CA VAL A 248 -5.47 7.17 -5.57
C VAL A 248 -4.24 6.85 -6.44
N ASN A 249 -3.76 5.60 -6.47
CA ASN A 249 -2.69 5.19 -7.39
C ASN A 249 -3.08 5.38 -8.85
N LEU A 250 -4.30 4.95 -9.22
CA LEU A 250 -4.78 5.10 -10.60
C LEU A 250 -5.04 6.57 -10.94
N LEU A 251 -5.64 7.33 -10.04
CA LEU A 251 -5.85 8.77 -10.21
C LEU A 251 -4.52 9.52 -10.38
N ALA A 252 -3.50 9.22 -9.58
CA ALA A 252 -2.18 9.83 -9.65
C ALA A 252 -1.46 9.49 -10.97
N ALA A 253 -1.52 8.22 -11.39
CA ALA A 253 -0.85 7.80 -12.61
C ALA A 253 -1.44 8.43 -13.88
N THR A 254 -2.73 8.70 -13.88
CA THR A 254 -3.47 9.13 -15.08
C THR A 254 -3.91 10.59 -15.08
N THR A 255 -3.57 11.35 -14.02
CA THR A 255 -3.94 12.76 -13.98
C THR A 255 -3.30 13.55 -15.12
N ASP A 256 -4.10 14.41 -15.75
CA ASP A 256 -3.70 15.41 -16.74
C ASP A 256 -3.57 16.83 -16.14
N ASN A 257 -3.81 16.96 -14.84
CA ASN A 257 -3.60 18.20 -14.08
C ASN A 257 -2.10 18.40 -13.81
N ASP A 258 -1.47 19.34 -14.49
CA ASP A 258 -0.04 19.62 -14.32
C ASP A 258 0.30 20.09 -12.88
N ASP A 259 -0.60 20.77 -12.18
CA ASP A 259 -0.40 21.18 -10.77
C ASP A 259 -0.37 19.99 -9.81
N ALA A 260 -0.87 18.82 -10.23
CA ALA A 260 -0.86 17.61 -9.43
C ALA A 260 0.46 16.82 -9.56
N ILE A 261 1.29 17.16 -10.54
CA ILE A 261 2.51 16.41 -10.87
C ILE A 261 3.67 16.88 -9.98
N ASP A 262 4.65 15.99 -9.76
CA ASP A 262 5.85 16.26 -8.97
C ASP A 262 5.54 16.68 -7.52
N GLN A 263 4.47 16.11 -7.00
CA GLN A 263 3.92 16.34 -5.68
C GLN A 263 3.91 15.06 -4.83
N VAL A 264 3.78 15.25 -3.52
CA VAL A 264 3.51 14.17 -2.57
C VAL A 264 2.12 14.36 -1.98
N TYR A 265 1.39 13.26 -1.75
CA TYR A 265 0.01 13.27 -1.25
C TYR A 265 -0.19 12.30 -0.10
N ASN A 266 -0.98 12.71 0.89
CA ASN A 266 -1.47 11.84 1.93
C ASN A 266 -2.55 10.88 1.40
N VAL A 267 -2.43 9.61 1.79
CA VAL A 267 -3.39 8.55 1.45
C VAL A 267 -3.97 7.98 2.74
N ALA A 268 -5.14 8.45 3.10
CA ALA A 268 -5.81 8.22 4.38
C ALA A 268 -7.31 8.51 4.24
N LEU A 269 -8.03 8.51 5.37
CA LEU A 269 -9.45 8.90 5.43
C LEU A 269 -9.67 10.29 6.05
N ASN A 270 -8.65 10.88 6.66
CA ASN A 270 -8.76 12.02 7.56
C ASN A 270 -9.61 11.72 8.81
N ASP A 271 -9.53 10.48 9.29
CA ASP A 271 -10.24 9.99 10.47
C ASP A 271 -9.29 9.25 11.41
N ARG A 272 -9.71 9.03 12.65
CA ARG A 272 -8.91 8.32 13.66
C ARG A 272 -9.74 7.25 14.35
N THR A 273 -9.17 6.04 14.41
CA THR A 273 -9.72 4.93 15.18
C THR A 273 -8.74 4.52 16.27
N SER A 274 -9.18 4.48 17.53
CA SER A 274 -8.38 3.97 18.63
C SER A 274 -8.20 2.46 18.54
N LEU A 275 -7.13 1.94 19.15
CA LEU A 275 -6.88 0.49 19.16
C LEU A 275 -7.99 -0.28 19.89
N ASN A 276 -8.57 0.30 20.95
CA ASN A 276 -9.72 -0.31 21.64
C ASN A 276 -10.93 -0.43 20.70
N LYS A 277 -11.28 0.64 19.99
CA LYS A 277 -12.39 0.62 19.01
C LYS A 277 -12.11 -0.34 17.86
N LEU A 278 -10.88 -0.35 17.34
CA LEU A 278 -10.48 -1.28 16.29
C LEU A 278 -10.61 -2.74 16.73
N TYR A 279 -10.15 -3.06 17.94
CA TYR A 279 -10.29 -4.40 18.50
C TYR A 279 -11.75 -4.86 18.53
N GLN A 280 -12.63 -4.03 19.09
CA GLN A 280 -14.08 -4.31 19.17
C GLN A 280 -14.70 -4.52 17.78
N MET A 281 -14.33 -3.70 16.78
CA MET A 281 -14.84 -3.84 15.42
C MET A 281 -14.40 -5.17 14.79
N ILE A 282 -13.13 -5.57 14.96
CA ILE A 282 -12.59 -6.82 14.43
C ILE A 282 -13.25 -8.02 15.13
N GLU A 283 -13.29 -8.02 16.46
CA GLU A 283 -13.87 -9.11 17.26
C GLU A 283 -15.33 -9.33 16.91
N ASN A 284 -16.15 -8.28 16.93
CA ASN A 284 -17.55 -8.35 16.60
C ASN A 284 -17.79 -8.85 15.16
N GLY A 285 -16.99 -8.33 14.20
CA GLY A 285 -17.06 -8.75 12.82
C GLY A 285 -16.73 -10.23 12.61
N ILE A 286 -15.77 -10.78 13.36
CA ILE A 286 -15.41 -12.22 13.30
C ILE A 286 -16.48 -13.08 13.96
N ILE A 287 -16.98 -12.69 15.14
CA ILE A 287 -18.01 -13.44 15.88
C ILE A 287 -19.28 -13.58 15.03
N GLN A 288 -19.67 -12.53 14.30
CA GLN A 288 -20.83 -12.58 13.40
C GLN A 288 -20.67 -13.54 12.22
N ARG A 289 -19.43 -13.93 11.86
CA ARG A 289 -19.11 -14.73 10.66
C ARG A 289 -18.59 -16.14 10.96
N THR A 290 -18.25 -16.41 12.21
CA THR A 290 -17.53 -17.66 12.54
C THR A 290 -18.00 -18.15 13.91
N GLU A 291 -18.51 -19.39 13.94
CA GLU A 291 -18.88 -20.08 15.16
C GLU A 291 -17.64 -20.50 15.97
N GLY A 292 -17.83 -20.71 17.27
CA GLY A 292 -16.77 -21.21 18.18
C GLY A 292 -15.70 -20.19 18.56
N ILE A 293 -15.84 -18.93 18.19
CA ILE A 293 -14.96 -17.85 18.62
C ILE A 293 -15.31 -17.43 20.03
N LYS A 294 -14.32 -17.45 20.91
CA LYS A 294 -14.47 -17.00 22.30
C LYS A 294 -14.31 -15.49 22.40
N ASN A 295 -15.30 -14.81 22.97
CA ASN A 295 -15.15 -13.39 23.33
C ASN A 295 -14.12 -13.27 24.46
N LYS A 296 -12.93 -12.73 24.15
CA LYS A 296 -11.82 -12.55 25.09
C LYS A 296 -11.47 -11.06 25.16
N LYS A 297 -11.28 -10.56 26.36
CA LYS A 297 -10.71 -9.21 26.52
C LYS A 297 -9.25 -9.20 26.06
N PRO A 298 -8.77 -8.14 25.39
CA PRO A 298 -7.36 -8.03 25.02
C PRO A 298 -6.51 -7.81 26.28
N THR A 299 -5.25 -8.27 26.21
CA THR A 299 -4.26 -8.03 27.28
C THR A 299 -3.46 -6.77 26.95
N TYR A 300 -3.42 -5.85 27.90
CA TYR A 300 -2.66 -4.61 27.75
C TYR A 300 -1.21 -4.79 28.21
N ARG A 301 -0.27 -4.21 27.43
CA ARG A 301 1.17 -4.24 27.70
C ARG A 301 1.72 -2.82 27.77
N ALA A 302 2.97 -2.66 28.18
CA ALA A 302 3.64 -1.35 28.16
C ALA A 302 3.61 -0.71 26.76
N PHE A 303 3.62 0.61 26.72
CA PHE A 303 3.77 1.35 25.45
C PHE A 303 5.06 0.93 24.73
N ARG A 304 4.99 0.80 23.42
CA ARG A 304 6.16 0.50 22.63
C ARG A 304 7.02 1.77 22.49
N PRO A 305 8.33 1.71 22.80
CA PRO A 305 9.22 2.85 22.59
C PRO A 305 9.20 3.31 21.13
N GLY A 306 9.17 4.63 20.90
CA GLY A 306 9.18 5.23 19.57
C GLY A 306 7.85 5.18 18.81
N ASP A 307 6.78 4.63 19.37
CA ASP A 307 5.47 4.67 18.72
C ASP A 307 4.83 6.07 18.85
N VAL A 308 4.43 6.63 17.70
CA VAL A 308 3.61 7.84 17.66
C VAL A 308 2.23 7.55 18.26
N ARG A 309 1.79 8.36 19.23
CA ARG A 309 0.53 8.08 19.96
C ARG A 309 -0.70 8.24 19.08
N HIS A 310 -0.75 9.28 18.26
CA HIS A 310 -1.88 9.58 17.38
C HIS A 310 -1.40 9.88 15.97
N SER A 311 -2.11 9.37 14.98
CA SER A 311 -1.83 9.63 13.57
C SER A 311 -3.13 9.89 12.82
N GLN A 312 -3.19 11.03 12.13
CA GLN A 312 -4.29 11.46 11.27
C GLN A 312 -3.71 12.29 10.14
N ALA A 313 -4.23 12.14 8.92
CA ALA A 313 -3.79 12.90 7.77
C ALA A 313 -4.85 13.88 7.29
N ASN A 314 -4.44 15.07 6.91
CA ASN A 314 -5.24 15.91 6.01
C ASN A 314 -5.12 15.33 4.59
N ILE A 315 -6.23 15.19 3.88
CA ILE A 315 -6.28 14.66 2.50
C ILE A 315 -6.83 15.70 1.51
N ASP A 316 -6.95 16.96 1.90
CA ASP A 316 -7.58 18.00 1.07
C ASP A 316 -6.77 18.27 -0.19
N LYS A 317 -5.43 18.20 -0.13
CA LYS A 317 -4.54 18.29 -1.29
C LYS A 317 -4.84 17.19 -2.32
N ALA A 318 -4.94 15.94 -1.88
CA ALA A 318 -5.28 14.81 -2.75
C ALA A 318 -6.71 14.94 -3.33
N LYS A 319 -7.66 15.44 -2.55
CA LYS A 319 -9.03 15.72 -3.04
C LYS A 319 -9.03 16.80 -4.12
N ALA A 320 -8.35 17.92 -3.87
CA ALA A 320 -8.36 19.07 -4.78
C ALA A 320 -7.64 18.77 -6.09
N LEU A 321 -6.44 18.19 -6.04
CA LEU A 321 -5.57 18.06 -7.21
C LEU A 321 -5.77 16.73 -7.96
N LEU A 322 -5.97 15.62 -7.23
CA LEU A 322 -6.15 14.29 -7.82
C LEU A 322 -7.63 13.88 -7.94
N GLY A 323 -8.55 14.56 -7.25
CA GLY A 323 -9.94 14.13 -7.15
C GLY A 323 -10.12 12.87 -6.29
N TYR A 324 -9.20 12.64 -5.34
CA TYR A 324 -9.28 11.52 -4.41
C TYR A 324 -10.49 11.66 -3.49
N GLN A 325 -11.37 10.67 -3.51
CA GLN A 325 -12.54 10.58 -2.65
C GLN A 325 -12.59 9.16 -2.08
N PRO A 326 -12.05 8.92 -0.87
CA PRO A 326 -12.06 7.59 -0.27
C PRO A 326 -13.52 7.11 -0.11
N LYS A 327 -13.85 5.97 -0.75
CA LYS A 327 -15.22 5.42 -0.77
C LYS A 327 -15.50 4.48 0.39
N PHE A 328 -14.46 3.97 1.03
CA PHE A 328 -14.56 2.98 2.10
C PHE A 328 -14.11 3.58 3.41
N LEU A 329 -15.05 3.76 4.34
CA LEU A 329 -14.74 4.00 5.75
C LEU A 329 -14.12 2.75 6.38
N ILE A 330 -13.51 2.87 7.56
CA ILE A 330 -12.87 1.75 8.23
C ILE A 330 -13.82 0.56 8.46
N SER A 331 -15.09 0.83 8.83
CA SER A 331 -16.09 -0.22 9.05
C SER A 331 -16.37 -1.03 7.79
N GLN A 332 -16.59 -0.35 6.67
CA GLN A 332 -16.85 -0.97 5.38
C GLN A 332 -15.63 -1.75 4.86
N GLY A 333 -14.43 -1.18 5.04
CA GLY A 333 -13.19 -1.84 4.65
C GLY A 333 -12.89 -3.08 5.50
N LEU A 334 -13.18 -3.03 6.81
CA LEU A 334 -13.05 -4.20 7.68
C LEU A 334 -14.04 -5.29 7.32
N ASP A 335 -15.27 -4.93 6.99
CA ASP A 335 -16.31 -5.87 6.59
C ASP A 335 -15.86 -6.72 5.39
N GLU A 336 -15.36 -6.08 4.33
CA GLU A 336 -14.80 -6.79 3.17
C GLU A 336 -13.51 -7.57 3.49
N ALA A 337 -12.60 -6.98 4.29
CA ALA A 337 -11.33 -7.60 4.60
C ALA A 337 -11.49 -8.86 5.48
N LEU A 338 -12.43 -8.86 6.42
CA LEU A 338 -12.69 -9.99 7.30
C LEU A 338 -13.19 -11.21 6.53
N ASP A 339 -14.04 -11.04 5.51
CA ASP A 339 -14.48 -12.13 4.66
C ASP A 339 -13.29 -12.83 3.97
N TRP A 340 -12.34 -12.04 3.48
CA TRP A 340 -11.13 -12.58 2.86
C TRP A 340 -10.24 -13.30 3.89
N TYR A 341 -9.98 -12.71 5.07
CA TYR A 341 -9.12 -13.32 6.09
C TYR A 341 -9.70 -14.65 6.59
N ILE A 342 -11.02 -14.74 6.80
CA ILE A 342 -11.69 -15.96 7.25
C ILE A 342 -11.58 -17.06 6.18
N LYS A 343 -11.81 -16.72 4.90
CA LYS A 343 -11.68 -17.65 3.78
C LYS A 343 -10.25 -18.14 3.59
N SER A 344 -9.28 -17.24 3.67
CA SER A 344 -7.85 -17.59 3.47
C SER A 344 -7.33 -18.52 4.56
N LYS A 345 -7.80 -18.36 5.82
CA LYS A 345 -7.46 -19.29 6.91
C LYS A 345 -7.98 -20.71 6.63
N LYS A 346 -9.20 -20.85 6.12
CA LYS A 346 -9.77 -22.16 5.78
C LYS A 346 -8.99 -22.87 4.68
N LYS A 347 -8.45 -22.13 3.70
CA LYS A 347 -7.62 -22.70 2.61
C LYS A 347 -6.25 -23.21 3.10
N VAL A 348 -5.69 -22.67 4.18
CA VAL A 348 -4.36 -23.06 4.71
C VAL A 348 -4.46 -24.27 5.66
N ASN A 349 -5.64 -24.58 6.20
CA ASN A 349 -5.88 -25.72 7.10
C ASN A 349 -6.41 -26.98 6.38
N ILE A 350 -6.44 -26.98 5.04
CA ILE A 350 -6.67 -28.14 4.19
C ILE A 350 -5.34 -28.58 3.56
#